data_b2026ec30fcd1c9a8730c24a38feb52c
#
_entry.id   b2026ec30fcd1c9a8730c24a38feb52c
#
_cell.length_a   1.000
_cell.length_b   1.000
_cell.length_c   1.000
_cell.angle_alpha   90.00
_cell.angle_beta   90.00
_cell.angle_gamma   90.00
#
_symmetry.space_group_name_H-M   'P 1'
#
loop_
_entity.id
_entity.type
_entity.pdbx_description
1 polymer ?
#
loop_
_entity_poly.entity_id
_entity_poly.type
_entity_poly.pdbx_seq_one_letter_code
_entity_poly.pdbx_strand_id
1 'polypeptide(L)'
;MAQKRILLVSQYFQPENFKCNDIAFELQRRGYEVTVMTAIPNYPQGKYFDGYGLFKRRVEHIDGVKVIRGFVIPRGKGGKIGLSLNYLSYLVSSCLIALYLSLRYKFDAVFVHQVSPVTIGVAATLVKRIQRIPMYFWVLDLWPESLTAAIGLRNKYILGLFSWMVRWFYRRSDKILISSKGFAKSICEKGDFADKIVYFPNWMDSALATRSDVETPSVPDGFVAMFTGNIGASQDFGSVLRAAELLKEHTHIHFVIVGNGRAREWFEAQIAERGLQHSVHCVGSYPLEAMPATFAKADVLFAALKDEPIFALTVPAKIQAYMSSGRPIVTMINGEAMELVREVGCGEAVAAENAEAFAAAILRMSQLSDEERRAMGERGKNFAAENFDFTRQMTLLEEIMDSDDEK
;
A
#
# COMPACT_ATOMS: atom_id res chain seq x y z
N MET A 1 -26.99 16.53 16.25
CA MET A 1 -26.08 15.63 16.99
C MET A 1 -24.75 16.37 17.21
N ALA A 2 -24.05 16.17 18.32
CA ALA A 2 -22.72 16.77 18.50
C ALA A 2 -21.75 16.19 17.47
N GLN A 3 -20.87 17.02 16.95
CA GLN A 3 -19.86 16.61 15.96
C GLN A 3 -18.87 15.64 16.63
N LYS A 4 -18.73 14.41 16.10
CA LYS A 4 -17.76 13.42 16.61
C LYS A 4 -16.33 13.88 16.33
N ARG A 5 -15.46 13.72 17.31
CA ARG A 5 -14.04 14.14 17.27
C ARG A 5 -13.14 12.92 17.15
N ILE A 6 -12.44 12.82 16.04
CA ILE A 6 -11.59 11.68 15.71
C ILE A 6 -10.13 12.08 15.83
N LEU A 7 -9.34 11.30 16.59
CA LEU A 7 -7.88 11.38 16.55
C LEU A 7 -7.35 10.34 15.56
N LEU A 8 -6.80 10.79 14.44
CA LEU A 8 -6.09 9.95 13.50
C LEU A 8 -4.60 9.92 13.85
N VAL A 9 -4.05 8.74 14.04
CA VAL A 9 -2.64 8.51 14.40
C VAL A 9 -1.92 7.84 13.24
N SER A 10 -0.94 8.54 12.66
CA SER A 10 -0.08 8.01 11.61
C SER A 10 1.30 8.65 11.71
N GLN A 11 2.38 7.93 11.38
CA GLN A 11 3.70 8.55 11.29
C GLN A 11 3.81 9.48 10.08
N TYR A 12 3.03 9.21 9.03
CA TYR A 12 3.09 9.92 7.75
C TYR A 12 1.76 10.61 7.48
N PHE A 13 1.83 11.84 7.03
CA PHE A 13 0.68 12.63 6.60
C PHE A 13 1.14 13.72 5.63
N GLN A 14 0.21 14.34 4.92
CA GLN A 14 0.51 15.40 3.96
C GLN A 14 1.62 16.36 4.45
N PRO A 15 2.62 16.71 3.61
CA PRO A 15 2.70 16.53 2.16
C PRO A 15 3.16 15.15 1.69
N GLU A 16 3.38 14.20 2.59
CA GLU A 16 3.64 12.80 2.25
C GLU A 16 2.33 12.14 1.79
N ASN A 17 2.36 11.41 0.65
CA ASN A 17 1.16 10.79 0.09
C ASN A 17 0.90 9.40 0.70
N PHE A 18 -0.07 9.33 1.61
CA PHE A 18 -0.53 8.11 2.27
C PHE A 18 -2.06 8.08 2.34
N LYS A 19 -2.64 6.89 2.36
CA LYS A 19 -4.11 6.69 2.40
C LYS A 19 -4.82 7.32 3.61
N CYS A 20 -4.09 7.56 4.69
CA CYS A 20 -4.65 8.30 5.84
C CYS A 20 -5.01 9.76 5.51
N ASN A 21 -4.41 10.35 4.48
CA ASN A 21 -4.77 11.70 4.03
C ASN A 21 -6.22 11.69 3.53
N ASP A 22 -6.56 10.73 2.67
CA ASP A 22 -7.90 10.57 2.10
C ASP A 22 -8.93 10.38 3.22
N ILE A 23 -8.63 9.52 4.21
CA ILE A 23 -9.51 9.29 5.37
C ILE A 23 -9.73 10.59 6.16
N ALA A 24 -8.66 11.31 6.49
CA ALA A 24 -8.76 12.50 7.32
C ALA A 24 -9.62 13.58 6.65
N PHE A 25 -9.37 13.85 5.35
CA PHE A 25 -10.11 14.87 4.62
C PHE A 25 -11.56 14.47 4.36
N GLU A 26 -11.83 13.20 4.07
CA GLU A 26 -13.18 12.73 3.85
C GLU A 26 -14.00 12.70 5.14
N LEU A 27 -13.44 12.28 6.27
CA LEU A 27 -14.12 12.40 7.57
C LEU A 27 -14.43 13.85 7.91
N GLN A 28 -13.47 14.77 7.68
CA GLN A 28 -13.71 16.21 7.86
C GLN A 28 -14.86 16.72 6.97
N ARG A 29 -14.90 16.29 5.69
CA ARG A 29 -15.96 16.65 4.75
C ARG A 29 -17.32 16.09 5.16
N ARG A 30 -17.36 14.91 5.80
CA ARG A 30 -18.57 14.27 6.34
C ARG A 30 -19.03 14.86 7.68
N GLY A 31 -18.32 15.89 8.18
CA GLY A 31 -18.74 16.64 9.37
C GLY A 31 -18.11 16.16 10.68
N TYR A 32 -17.08 15.30 10.64
CA TYR A 32 -16.29 14.98 11.82
C TYR A 32 -15.28 16.09 12.14
N GLU A 33 -14.94 16.30 13.40
CA GLU A 33 -13.77 17.11 13.79
C GLU A 33 -12.53 16.22 13.82
N VAL A 34 -11.65 16.37 12.83
CA VAL A 34 -10.48 15.51 12.70
C VAL A 34 -9.21 16.19 13.20
N THR A 35 -8.53 15.56 14.14
CA THR A 35 -7.17 15.90 14.54
C THR A 35 -6.21 14.78 14.11
N VAL A 36 -5.16 15.13 13.38
CA VAL A 36 -4.11 14.19 12.96
C VAL A 36 -2.88 14.37 13.83
N MET A 37 -2.41 13.30 14.45
CA MET A 37 -1.12 13.21 15.12
C MET A 37 -0.14 12.47 14.20
N THR A 38 0.89 13.18 13.72
CA THR A 38 1.84 12.67 12.74
C THR A 38 3.28 13.12 13.05
N ALA A 39 4.26 12.73 12.23
CA ALA A 39 5.63 13.20 12.32
C ALA A 39 5.87 14.45 11.45
N ILE A 40 7.02 15.13 11.67
CA ILE A 40 7.55 16.08 10.70
C ILE A 40 7.86 15.32 9.40
N PRO A 41 7.34 15.76 8.22
CA PRO A 41 7.46 15.01 6.98
C PRO A 41 8.92 14.87 6.54
N ASN A 42 9.31 13.64 6.18
CA ASN A 42 10.68 13.30 5.79
C ASN A 42 10.79 12.11 4.81
N TYR A 43 9.67 11.49 4.44
CA TYR A 43 9.63 10.35 3.52
C TYR A 43 9.14 10.78 2.12
N PRO A 44 9.71 10.28 1.02
CA PRO A 44 10.78 9.26 0.95
C PRO A 44 12.19 9.83 0.99
N GLN A 45 12.38 11.14 0.94
CA GLN A 45 13.66 11.82 0.70
C GLN A 45 14.69 11.63 1.83
N GLY A 46 14.26 11.22 3.04
CA GLY A 46 15.14 11.04 4.19
C GLY A 46 15.63 12.34 4.84
N LYS A 47 15.10 13.49 4.45
CA LYS A 47 15.33 14.83 5.01
C LYS A 47 13.97 15.52 5.20
N TYR A 48 13.89 16.52 6.06
CA TYR A 48 12.66 17.31 6.18
C TYR A 48 12.29 17.96 4.86
N PHE A 49 11.00 18.01 4.59
CA PHE A 49 10.46 18.77 3.47
C PHE A 49 10.68 20.27 3.67
N ASP A 50 10.77 21.02 2.58
CA ASP A 50 10.95 22.46 2.62
C ASP A 50 9.80 23.14 3.37
N GLY A 51 10.15 24.08 4.24
CA GLY A 51 9.20 24.75 5.12
C GLY A 51 8.83 24.00 6.40
N TYR A 52 9.24 22.74 6.58
CA TYR A 52 9.05 21.95 7.80
C TYR A 52 10.34 21.81 8.61
N GLY A 53 10.23 21.60 9.91
CA GLY A 53 11.38 21.44 10.80
C GLY A 53 11.02 21.43 12.27
N LEU A 54 12.05 21.39 13.12
CA LEU A 54 11.89 21.27 14.59
C LEU A 54 10.98 22.34 15.18
N PHE A 55 11.05 23.57 14.67
CA PHE A 55 10.30 24.72 15.15
C PHE A 55 9.39 25.33 14.09
N LYS A 56 9.20 24.63 12.94
CA LYS A 56 8.40 25.13 11.82
C LYS A 56 7.24 24.18 11.55
N ARG A 57 6.02 24.74 11.38
CA ARG A 57 4.79 24.02 11.02
C ARG A 57 4.53 22.78 11.90
N ARG A 58 4.68 22.93 13.21
CA ARG A 58 4.41 21.85 14.18
C ARG A 58 2.91 21.66 14.44
N VAL A 59 2.14 22.71 14.27
CA VAL A 59 0.68 22.70 14.31
C VAL A 59 0.19 23.53 13.13
N GLU A 60 -0.68 22.96 12.33
CA GLU A 60 -1.29 23.62 11.17
C GLU A 60 -2.71 23.09 10.94
N HIS A 61 -3.47 23.79 10.10
CA HIS A 61 -4.77 23.32 9.61
C HIS A 61 -4.66 23.18 8.10
N ILE A 62 -5.06 22.02 7.59
CA ILE A 62 -5.05 21.69 6.16
C ILE A 62 -6.48 21.23 5.83
N ASP A 63 -7.19 21.95 4.99
CA ASP A 63 -8.56 21.66 4.56
C ASP A 63 -9.51 21.36 5.74
N GLY A 64 -9.38 22.14 6.83
CA GLY A 64 -10.19 21.99 8.04
C GLY A 64 -9.64 20.97 9.05
N VAL A 65 -8.75 20.08 8.64
CA VAL A 65 -8.12 19.08 9.51
C VAL A 65 -7.00 19.70 10.33
N LYS A 66 -7.04 19.52 11.66
CA LYS A 66 -5.97 19.95 12.57
C LYS A 66 -4.83 18.94 12.55
N VAL A 67 -3.61 19.37 12.20
CA VAL A 67 -2.43 18.51 12.10
C VAL A 67 -1.41 18.89 13.17
N ILE A 68 -0.99 17.92 13.99
CA ILE A 68 0.00 18.08 15.05
C ILE A 68 1.17 17.15 14.78
N ARG A 69 2.36 17.75 14.56
CA ARG A 69 3.55 17.03 14.15
C ARG A 69 4.52 16.80 15.29
N GLY A 70 4.81 15.50 15.54
CA GLY A 70 5.85 15.04 16.44
C GLY A 70 7.26 15.23 15.86
N PHE A 71 8.22 15.40 16.74
CA PHE A 71 9.62 15.37 16.39
C PHE A 71 10.00 13.98 15.85
N VAL A 72 10.81 13.95 14.82
CA VAL A 72 11.39 12.74 14.27
C VAL A 72 12.79 13.04 13.74
N ILE A 73 13.77 12.18 13.99
CA ILE A 73 15.07 12.24 13.33
C ILE A 73 14.87 11.76 11.88
N PRO A 74 15.23 12.55 10.85
CA PRO A 74 15.11 12.11 9.47
C PRO A 74 15.91 10.83 9.22
N ARG A 75 15.37 9.92 8.41
CA ARG A 75 15.98 8.59 8.17
C ARG A 75 17.26 8.62 7.33
N GLY A 76 17.64 9.80 6.79
CA GLY A 76 18.79 9.97 5.92
C GLY A 76 18.71 9.08 4.68
N LYS A 77 19.78 8.41 4.34
CA LYS A 77 19.86 7.47 3.20
C LYS A 77 19.08 6.15 3.43
N GLY A 78 18.34 6.01 4.53
CA GLY A 78 17.51 4.81 4.80
C GLY A 78 18.28 3.59 5.31
N GLY A 79 19.50 3.77 5.83
CA GLY A 79 20.23 2.69 6.50
C GLY A 79 19.58 2.24 7.81
N LYS A 80 19.94 1.03 8.30
CA LYS A 80 19.33 0.41 9.50
C LYS A 80 19.35 1.33 10.72
N ILE A 81 20.48 2.03 10.97
CA ILE A 81 20.62 2.97 12.12
C ILE A 81 19.70 4.17 11.94
N GLY A 82 19.72 4.82 10.76
CA GLY A 82 18.87 5.97 10.48
C GLY A 82 17.38 5.66 10.61
N LEU A 83 16.97 4.49 10.13
CA LEU A 83 15.60 4.02 10.25
C LEU A 83 15.22 3.75 11.72
N SER A 84 16.10 3.12 12.50
CA SER A 84 15.86 2.87 13.94
C SER A 84 15.74 4.16 14.74
N LEU A 85 16.62 5.12 14.50
CA LEU A 85 16.58 6.44 15.14
C LEU A 85 15.32 7.22 14.77
N ASN A 86 14.90 7.14 13.49
CA ASN A 86 13.67 7.74 13.01
C ASN A 86 12.46 7.19 13.80
N TYR A 87 12.32 5.88 13.89
CA TYR A 87 11.22 5.22 14.57
C TYR A 87 11.21 5.48 16.09
N LEU A 88 12.38 5.39 16.73
CA LEU A 88 12.50 5.60 18.18
C LEU A 88 12.21 7.06 18.57
N SER A 89 12.75 8.02 17.82
CA SER A 89 12.52 9.45 18.09
C SER A 89 11.03 9.82 17.93
N TYR A 90 10.35 9.25 16.91
CA TYR A 90 8.93 9.46 16.75
C TYR A 90 8.10 8.77 17.84
N LEU A 91 8.46 7.56 18.25
CA LEU A 91 7.82 6.88 19.36
C LEU A 91 7.79 7.75 20.63
N VAL A 92 8.94 8.31 21.01
CA VAL A 92 9.03 9.17 22.19
C VAL A 92 8.19 10.45 22.03
N SER A 93 8.36 11.15 20.90
CA SER A 93 7.65 12.41 20.67
C SER A 93 6.14 12.21 20.53
N SER A 94 5.69 11.13 19.88
CA SER A 94 4.26 10.82 19.75
C SER A 94 3.60 10.48 21.08
N CYS A 95 4.30 9.77 21.99
CA CYS A 95 3.79 9.52 23.34
C CYS A 95 3.62 10.82 24.15
N LEU A 96 4.56 11.77 24.04
CA LEU A 96 4.44 13.07 24.70
C LEU A 96 3.25 13.88 24.15
N ILE A 97 3.09 13.88 22.83
CA ILE A 97 1.95 14.55 22.18
C ILE A 97 0.64 13.86 22.57
N ALA A 98 0.60 12.52 22.57
CA ALA A 98 -0.58 11.75 22.97
C ALA A 98 -1.03 12.12 24.41
N LEU A 99 -0.07 12.22 25.33
CA LEU A 99 -0.35 12.67 26.71
C LEU A 99 -0.93 14.10 26.73
N TYR A 100 -0.26 15.04 26.05
CA TYR A 100 -0.75 16.42 25.93
C TYR A 100 -2.17 16.47 25.36
N LEU A 101 -2.40 15.78 24.23
CA LEU A 101 -3.71 15.74 23.59
C LEU A 101 -4.78 15.13 24.49
N SER A 102 -4.46 14.06 25.20
CA SER A 102 -5.39 13.39 26.11
C SER A 102 -5.84 14.27 27.28
N LEU A 103 -4.98 15.20 27.70
CA LEU A 103 -5.29 16.13 28.80
C LEU A 103 -5.98 17.42 28.32
N ARG A 104 -5.71 17.85 27.08
CA ARG A 104 -6.16 19.17 26.57
C ARG A 104 -7.41 19.09 25.70
N TYR A 105 -7.62 17.98 25.01
CA TYR A 105 -8.71 17.77 24.06
C TYR A 105 -9.50 16.52 24.44
N LYS A 106 -10.75 16.46 24.03
CA LYS A 106 -11.58 15.25 24.12
C LYS A 106 -11.79 14.68 22.75
N PHE A 107 -11.60 13.38 22.60
CA PHE A 107 -11.88 12.62 21.38
C PHE A 107 -12.97 11.60 21.66
N ASP A 108 -13.66 11.21 20.61
CA ASP A 108 -14.71 10.20 20.68
C ASP A 108 -14.21 8.86 20.13
N ALA A 109 -13.15 8.87 19.30
CA ALA A 109 -12.46 7.67 18.83
C ALA A 109 -11.00 7.93 18.43
N VAL A 110 -10.19 6.86 18.39
CA VAL A 110 -8.82 6.86 17.83
C VAL A 110 -8.78 5.94 16.61
N PHE A 111 -8.38 6.47 15.47
CA PHE A 111 -8.09 5.70 14.26
C PHE A 111 -6.59 5.61 14.04
N VAL A 112 -6.04 4.40 13.94
CA VAL A 112 -4.61 4.15 13.75
C VAL A 112 -4.34 3.66 12.33
N HIS A 113 -3.65 4.47 11.55
CA HIS A 113 -3.16 4.09 10.22
C HIS A 113 -1.79 3.41 10.38
N GLN A 114 -1.81 2.08 10.56
CA GLN A 114 -0.61 1.34 10.88
C GLN A 114 0.11 0.86 9.60
N VAL A 115 1.00 1.71 9.14
CA VAL A 115 2.15 1.34 8.32
C VAL A 115 3.39 1.17 9.22
N SER A 116 4.54 0.87 8.65
CA SER A 116 5.79 0.83 9.43
C SER A 116 6.20 2.22 9.96
N PRO A 117 6.48 2.34 11.26
CA PRO A 117 6.63 1.31 12.27
C PRO A 117 5.34 1.01 13.05
N VAL A 118 5.20 -0.20 13.56
CA VAL A 118 4.06 -0.57 14.43
C VAL A 118 4.03 0.18 15.76
N THR A 119 5.14 0.79 16.17
CA THR A 119 5.30 1.51 17.45
C THR A 119 4.34 2.70 17.61
N ILE A 120 3.74 3.19 16.53
CA ILE A 120 2.69 4.23 16.58
C ILE A 120 1.48 3.80 17.45
N GLY A 121 1.23 2.50 17.54
CA GLY A 121 0.19 1.92 18.38
C GLY A 121 0.36 2.22 19.87
N VAL A 122 1.58 2.54 20.35
CA VAL A 122 1.82 2.90 21.75
C VAL A 122 1.13 4.22 22.09
N ALA A 123 1.34 5.25 21.29
CA ALA A 123 0.74 6.57 21.48
C ALA A 123 -0.79 6.51 21.35
N ALA A 124 -1.32 5.78 20.37
CA ALA A 124 -2.75 5.57 20.19
C ALA A 124 -3.39 4.86 21.40
N THR A 125 -2.75 3.79 21.90
CA THR A 125 -3.21 3.05 23.08
C THR A 125 -3.19 3.92 24.33
N LEU A 126 -2.24 4.85 24.46
CA LEU A 126 -2.17 5.80 25.56
C LEU A 126 -3.42 6.71 25.59
N VAL A 127 -3.78 7.30 24.46
CA VAL A 127 -4.98 8.13 24.31
C VAL A 127 -6.23 7.31 24.64
N LYS A 128 -6.41 6.15 23.99
CA LYS A 128 -7.53 5.23 24.28
C LYS A 128 -7.69 4.99 25.78
N ARG A 129 -6.59 4.66 26.47
CA ARG A 129 -6.62 4.29 27.88
C ARG A 129 -6.98 5.47 28.79
N ILE A 130 -6.44 6.67 28.50
CA ILE A 130 -6.71 7.87 29.31
C ILE A 130 -8.15 8.33 29.11
N GLN A 131 -8.64 8.34 27.88
CA GLN A 131 -9.97 8.87 27.58
C GLN A 131 -11.07 7.80 27.54
N ARG A 132 -10.70 6.50 27.58
CA ARG A 132 -11.63 5.34 27.56
C ARG A 132 -12.53 5.32 26.31
N ILE A 133 -11.95 5.62 25.16
CA ILE A 133 -12.62 5.70 23.86
C ILE A 133 -12.24 4.51 22.97
N PRO A 134 -13.04 4.15 21.94
CA PRO A 134 -12.72 3.08 21.02
C PRO A 134 -11.47 3.37 20.18
N MET A 135 -10.76 2.32 19.79
CA MET A 135 -9.58 2.36 18.93
C MET A 135 -9.72 1.40 17.76
N TYR A 136 -9.68 1.95 16.56
CA TYR A 136 -9.71 1.25 15.28
C TYR A 136 -8.30 1.16 14.73
N PHE A 137 -7.77 -0.06 14.62
CA PHE A 137 -6.37 -0.29 14.27
C PHE A 137 -6.28 -0.86 12.86
N TRP A 138 -5.95 -0.01 11.88
CA TRP A 138 -5.85 -0.42 10.49
C TRP A 138 -4.47 -0.96 10.16
N VAL A 139 -4.39 -2.29 10.00
CA VAL A 139 -3.17 -3.04 9.71
C VAL A 139 -2.89 -3.02 8.20
N LEU A 140 -1.85 -2.30 7.82
CA LEU A 140 -1.34 -2.21 6.45
C LEU A 140 -0.04 -2.99 6.28
N ASP A 141 0.72 -3.15 7.37
CA ASP A 141 1.93 -3.95 7.45
C ASP A 141 1.83 -4.96 8.58
N LEU A 142 2.04 -6.25 8.29
CA LEU A 142 2.14 -7.28 9.33
C LEU A 142 3.49 -7.21 10.05
N TRP A 143 3.46 -6.99 11.35
CA TRP A 143 4.62 -7.00 12.21
C TRP A 143 4.58 -8.24 13.15
N PRO A 144 5.72 -8.88 13.42
CA PRO A 144 7.09 -8.53 12.99
C PRO A 144 7.50 -9.03 11.59
N GLU A 145 6.62 -9.69 10.83
CA GLU A 145 6.91 -10.34 9.55
C GLU A 145 7.54 -9.37 8.54
N SER A 146 7.03 -8.12 8.47
CA SER A 146 7.58 -7.08 7.59
C SER A 146 9.03 -6.71 7.91
N LEU A 147 9.48 -6.82 9.17
CA LEU A 147 10.88 -6.59 9.53
C LEU A 147 11.82 -7.66 8.96
N THR A 148 11.37 -8.91 8.97
CA THR A 148 12.15 -10.02 8.40
C THR A 148 12.31 -9.82 6.90
N ALA A 149 11.24 -9.50 6.19
CA ALA A 149 11.28 -9.26 4.76
C ALA A 149 12.06 -7.99 4.37
N ALA A 150 11.87 -6.87 5.09
CA ALA A 150 12.44 -5.57 4.71
C ALA A 150 13.94 -5.43 5.03
N ILE A 151 14.39 -5.95 6.17
CA ILE A 151 15.76 -5.75 6.66
C ILE A 151 16.52 -7.03 7.01
N GLY A 152 15.89 -8.21 6.76
CA GLY A 152 16.48 -9.52 7.05
C GLY A 152 16.68 -9.77 8.54
N LEU A 153 15.86 -9.16 9.41
CA LEU A 153 15.97 -9.34 10.87
C LEU A 153 15.55 -10.75 11.28
N ARG A 154 16.49 -11.53 11.84
CA ARG A 154 16.26 -12.90 12.29
C ARG A 154 16.48 -13.10 13.80
N ASN A 155 16.75 -12.00 14.54
CA ASN A 155 16.96 -12.11 15.99
C ASN A 155 15.64 -12.43 16.71
N LYS A 156 15.53 -13.64 17.29
CA LYS A 156 14.33 -14.16 17.94
C LYS A 156 13.84 -13.31 19.13
N TYR A 157 14.74 -12.65 19.85
CA TYR A 157 14.37 -11.81 21.00
C TYR A 157 13.71 -10.50 20.53
N ILE A 158 14.26 -9.88 19.49
CA ILE A 158 13.69 -8.66 18.90
C ILE A 158 12.34 -8.98 18.25
N LEU A 159 12.26 -10.05 17.46
CA LEU A 159 11.00 -10.50 16.86
C LEU A 159 9.96 -10.85 17.93
N GLY A 160 10.37 -11.51 19.02
CA GLY A 160 9.52 -11.83 20.17
C GLY A 160 8.97 -10.57 20.86
N LEU A 161 9.81 -9.54 21.04
CA LEU A 161 9.38 -8.24 21.60
C LEU A 161 8.32 -7.59 20.72
N PHE A 162 8.54 -7.54 19.41
CA PHE A 162 7.56 -6.96 18.48
C PHE A 162 6.27 -7.81 18.40
N SER A 163 6.36 -9.13 18.41
CA SER A 163 5.19 -10.01 18.51
C SER A 163 4.38 -9.75 19.77
N TRP A 164 5.04 -9.59 20.92
CA TRP A 164 4.37 -9.25 22.18
C TRP A 164 3.69 -7.88 22.09
N MET A 165 4.37 -6.88 21.52
CA MET A 165 3.83 -5.52 21.35
C MET A 165 2.61 -5.50 20.42
N VAL A 166 2.69 -6.18 19.27
CA VAL A 166 1.57 -6.31 18.32
C VAL A 166 0.37 -6.99 18.97
N ARG A 167 0.59 -8.11 19.68
CA ARG A 167 -0.46 -8.77 20.45
C ARG A 167 -1.08 -7.85 21.49
N TRP A 168 -0.28 -7.00 22.13
CA TRP A 168 -0.76 -6.02 23.10
C TRP A 168 -1.64 -4.96 22.45
N PHE A 169 -1.33 -4.50 21.23
CA PHE A 169 -2.19 -3.58 20.46
C PHE A 169 -3.50 -4.25 20.07
N TYR A 170 -3.46 -5.43 19.47
CA TYR A 170 -4.66 -6.14 19.02
C TYR A 170 -5.64 -6.43 20.17
N ARG A 171 -5.13 -6.81 21.33
CA ARG A 171 -5.98 -6.99 22.54
C ARG A 171 -6.71 -5.71 22.94
N ARG A 172 -6.11 -4.55 22.74
CA ARG A 172 -6.65 -3.25 23.11
C ARG A 172 -7.46 -2.57 22.02
N SER A 173 -7.36 -3.01 20.79
CA SER A 173 -8.19 -2.52 19.71
C SER A 173 -9.62 -3.03 19.87
N ASP A 174 -10.60 -2.19 19.59
CA ASP A 174 -12.01 -2.58 19.52
C ASP A 174 -12.28 -3.26 18.19
N LYS A 175 -11.73 -2.73 17.10
CA LYS A 175 -11.68 -3.37 15.79
C LYS A 175 -10.27 -3.37 15.23
N ILE A 176 -9.95 -4.43 14.47
CA ILE A 176 -8.71 -4.63 13.73
C ILE A 176 -9.09 -4.63 12.26
N LEU A 177 -8.82 -3.51 11.58
CA LEU A 177 -9.11 -3.37 10.17
C LEU A 177 -7.95 -3.95 9.36
N ILE A 178 -8.22 -4.82 8.41
CA ILE A 178 -7.17 -5.48 7.61
C ILE A 178 -7.27 -5.12 6.14
N SER A 179 -6.14 -4.75 5.54
CA SER A 179 -6.08 -4.38 4.12
C SER A 179 -6.04 -5.58 3.17
N SER A 180 -5.76 -6.77 3.68
CA SER A 180 -5.75 -8.03 2.94
C SER A 180 -6.37 -9.15 3.80
N LYS A 181 -7.17 -10.02 3.20
CA LYS A 181 -7.81 -11.15 3.91
C LYS A 181 -6.76 -12.11 4.49
N GLY A 182 -5.63 -12.30 3.81
CA GLY A 182 -4.51 -13.12 4.29
C GLY A 182 -3.93 -12.69 5.62
N PHE A 183 -4.12 -11.42 6.03
CA PHE A 183 -3.68 -10.93 7.33
C PHE A 183 -4.44 -11.57 8.50
N ALA A 184 -5.69 -11.96 8.29
CA ALA A 184 -6.53 -12.53 9.34
C ALA A 184 -5.88 -13.76 10.00
N LYS A 185 -5.33 -14.67 9.20
CA LYS A 185 -4.65 -15.87 9.69
C LYS A 185 -3.47 -15.52 10.60
N SER A 186 -2.55 -14.66 10.12
CA SER A 186 -1.38 -14.24 10.90
C SER A 186 -1.77 -13.49 12.19
N ILE A 187 -2.85 -12.71 12.17
CA ILE A 187 -3.35 -12.00 13.35
C ILE A 187 -3.93 -12.99 14.35
N CYS A 188 -4.73 -13.97 13.92
CA CYS A 188 -5.32 -15.00 14.78
C CYS A 188 -4.27 -15.97 15.37
N GLU A 189 -3.16 -16.22 14.69
CA GLU A 189 -2.03 -16.98 15.26
C GLU A 189 -1.40 -16.26 16.48
N LYS A 190 -1.57 -14.94 16.60
CA LYS A 190 -1.08 -14.13 17.72
C LYS A 190 -2.06 -14.10 18.91
N GLY A 191 -3.30 -14.55 18.73
CA GLY A 191 -4.33 -14.62 19.78
C GLY A 191 -5.74 -14.74 19.21
N ASP A 192 -6.71 -14.85 20.07
CA ASP A 192 -8.14 -14.89 19.68
C ASP A 192 -8.64 -13.47 19.37
N PHE A 193 -8.63 -13.13 18.10
CA PHE A 193 -8.99 -11.80 17.60
C PHE A 193 -10.01 -11.83 16.45
N ALA A 194 -10.52 -13.01 16.09
CA ALA A 194 -11.39 -13.19 14.94
C ALA A 194 -12.60 -12.25 14.94
N ASP A 195 -13.25 -12.10 16.10
CA ASP A 195 -14.45 -11.24 16.25
C ASP A 195 -14.17 -9.73 16.11
N LYS A 196 -12.89 -9.34 16.16
CA LYS A 196 -12.47 -7.93 16.00
C LYS A 196 -12.03 -7.60 14.59
N ILE A 197 -11.76 -8.62 13.76
CA ILE A 197 -11.22 -8.42 12.42
C ILE A 197 -12.33 -7.96 11.48
N VAL A 198 -12.06 -6.87 10.75
CA VAL A 198 -12.91 -6.35 9.69
C VAL A 198 -12.07 -6.15 8.44
N TYR A 199 -12.52 -6.68 7.31
CA TYR A 199 -11.86 -6.44 6.03
C TYR A 199 -12.10 -5.00 5.57
N PHE A 200 -11.02 -4.24 5.50
CA PHE A 200 -11.02 -2.82 5.11
C PHE A 200 -9.85 -2.60 4.13
N PRO A 201 -10.05 -2.97 2.86
CA PRO A 201 -9.01 -2.89 1.85
C PRO A 201 -8.61 -1.46 1.52
N ASN A 202 -7.44 -1.30 0.94
CA ASN A 202 -7.09 -0.06 0.28
C ASN A 202 -8.09 0.21 -0.86
N TRP A 203 -8.26 1.48 -1.19
CA TRP A 203 -9.05 1.94 -2.33
C TRP A 203 -8.16 2.46 -3.44
N MET A 204 -8.77 2.59 -4.59
CA MET A 204 -8.15 3.18 -5.76
C MET A 204 -7.88 4.68 -5.54
N ASP A 205 -6.73 5.17 -6.01
CA ASP A 205 -6.45 6.60 -6.02
C ASP A 205 -7.44 7.35 -6.92
N SER A 206 -8.01 8.44 -6.41
CA SER A 206 -8.94 9.28 -7.18
C SER A 206 -8.31 9.84 -8.46
N ALA A 207 -7.00 10.08 -8.47
CA ALA A 207 -6.26 10.48 -9.66
C ALA A 207 -6.34 9.45 -10.80
N LEU A 208 -6.55 8.16 -10.49
CA LEU A 208 -6.75 7.12 -11.50
C LEU A 208 -8.14 7.13 -12.13
N ALA A 209 -9.10 7.84 -11.56
CA ALA A 209 -10.44 7.99 -12.12
C ALA A 209 -10.55 9.16 -13.12
N THR A 210 -9.57 10.07 -13.15
CA THR A 210 -9.63 11.32 -13.93
C THR A 210 -8.78 11.19 -15.20
N ARG A 211 -9.38 11.40 -16.37
CA ARG A 211 -8.61 11.57 -17.61
C ARG A 211 -7.87 12.92 -17.56
N SER A 212 -6.57 12.89 -17.80
CA SER A 212 -5.75 14.08 -17.91
C SER A 212 -5.01 14.08 -19.27
N ASP A 213 -4.77 15.26 -19.82
CA ASP A 213 -3.96 15.45 -21.04
C ASP A 213 -2.45 15.44 -20.74
N VAL A 214 -2.03 14.61 -19.79
CA VAL A 214 -0.63 14.48 -19.38
C VAL A 214 0.10 13.53 -20.34
N GLU A 215 1.36 13.80 -20.58
CA GLU A 215 2.25 12.97 -21.39
C GLU A 215 2.27 11.52 -20.87
N THR A 216 2.14 10.58 -21.81
CA THR A 216 2.14 9.14 -21.55
C THR A 216 3.28 8.46 -22.33
N PRO A 217 3.80 7.31 -21.87
CA PRO A 217 4.88 6.63 -22.55
C PRO A 217 4.52 6.26 -24.00
N SER A 218 5.50 6.35 -24.88
CA SER A 218 5.43 5.67 -26.17
C SER A 218 5.57 4.17 -25.94
N VAL A 219 4.74 3.37 -26.59
CA VAL A 219 4.78 1.92 -26.56
C VAL A 219 5.00 1.38 -27.97
N PRO A 220 5.67 0.23 -28.15
CA PRO A 220 5.84 -0.40 -29.46
C PRO A 220 4.51 -0.91 -30.01
N ASP A 221 4.45 -1.11 -31.32
CA ASP A 221 3.34 -1.80 -31.97
C ASP A 221 3.41 -3.29 -31.66
N GLY A 222 2.27 -3.93 -31.46
CA GLY A 222 2.17 -5.35 -31.12
C GLY A 222 1.42 -5.60 -29.81
N PHE A 223 1.66 -6.75 -29.19
CA PHE A 223 1.07 -7.11 -27.91
C PHE A 223 1.89 -6.54 -26.75
N VAL A 224 1.29 -5.68 -25.93
CA VAL A 224 1.96 -4.96 -24.85
C VAL A 224 1.58 -5.56 -23.48
N ALA A 225 2.54 -6.28 -22.87
CA ALA A 225 2.49 -6.65 -21.45
C ALA A 225 3.18 -5.56 -20.62
N MET A 226 2.42 -4.83 -19.80
CA MET A 226 2.93 -3.64 -19.11
C MET A 226 2.99 -3.82 -17.60
N PHE A 227 4.12 -3.39 -17.02
CA PHE A 227 4.30 -3.19 -15.59
C PHE A 227 4.34 -1.71 -15.27
N THR A 228 3.71 -1.30 -14.16
CA THR A 228 3.86 0.07 -13.64
C THR A 228 4.23 0.06 -12.17
N GLY A 229 5.15 0.96 -11.77
CA GLY A 229 5.50 1.16 -10.38
C GLY A 229 6.99 1.15 -10.07
N ASN A 230 7.32 0.93 -8.80
CA ASN A 230 8.71 0.92 -8.32
C ASN A 230 9.49 -0.29 -8.83
N ILE A 231 10.63 -0.05 -9.49
CA ILE A 231 11.60 -1.08 -9.89
C ILE A 231 12.49 -1.36 -8.68
N GLY A 232 11.96 -2.18 -7.76
CA GLY A 232 12.57 -2.46 -6.46
C GLY A 232 12.95 -3.92 -6.26
N ALA A 233 13.67 -4.20 -5.19
CA ALA A 233 14.18 -5.53 -4.86
C ALA A 233 13.10 -6.59 -4.55
N SER A 234 11.89 -6.16 -4.19
CA SER A 234 10.74 -7.04 -3.96
C SER A 234 10.08 -7.55 -5.25
N GLN A 235 10.31 -6.85 -6.36
CA GLN A 235 9.82 -7.30 -7.66
C GLN A 235 10.73 -8.41 -8.21
N ASP A 236 10.13 -9.41 -8.82
CA ASP A 236 10.90 -10.49 -9.45
C ASP A 236 11.15 -10.23 -10.94
N PHE A 237 11.94 -9.19 -11.21
CA PHE A 237 12.36 -8.89 -12.58
C PHE A 237 13.34 -9.93 -13.17
N GLY A 238 13.95 -10.76 -12.34
CA GLY A 238 14.77 -11.89 -12.82
C GLY A 238 13.95 -12.89 -13.64
N SER A 239 12.82 -13.31 -13.08
CA SER A 239 11.89 -14.22 -13.76
C SER A 239 11.17 -13.53 -14.94
N VAL A 240 10.88 -12.23 -14.87
CA VAL A 240 10.33 -11.47 -15.99
C VAL A 240 11.31 -11.46 -17.18
N LEU A 241 12.61 -11.21 -16.96
CA LEU A 241 13.63 -11.27 -17.99
C LEU A 241 13.77 -12.69 -18.58
N ARG A 242 13.72 -13.71 -17.72
CA ARG A 242 13.75 -15.10 -18.17
C ARG A 242 12.53 -15.44 -19.03
N ALA A 243 11.34 -14.96 -18.67
CA ALA A 243 10.14 -15.12 -19.49
C ALA A 243 10.27 -14.41 -20.85
N ALA A 244 10.86 -13.21 -20.88
CA ALA A 244 11.14 -12.50 -22.14
C ALA A 244 12.13 -13.25 -23.03
N GLU A 245 13.15 -13.92 -22.45
CA GLU A 245 14.05 -14.81 -23.20
C GLU A 245 13.31 -15.99 -23.83
N LEU A 246 12.40 -16.63 -23.09
CA LEU A 246 11.58 -17.74 -23.57
C LEU A 246 10.64 -17.34 -24.71
N LEU A 247 10.23 -16.07 -24.72
CA LEU A 247 9.35 -15.51 -25.76
C LEU A 247 10.09 -14.78 -26.88
N LYS A 248 11.41 -14.89 -26.96
CA LYS A 248 12.26 -14.16 -27.93
C LYS A 248 11.84 -14.31 -29.39
N GLU A 249 11.35 -15.51 -29.77
CA GLU A 249 10.88 -15.79 -31.13
C GLU A 249 9.50 -15.16 -31.44
N HIS A 250 8.76 -14.72 -30.40
CA HIS A 250 7.48 -14.05 -30.56
C HIS A 250 7.69 -12.53 -30.62
N THR A 251 8.22 -12.04 -31.72
CA THR A 251 8.69 -10.64 -31.90
C THR A 251 7.61 -9.58 -31.77
N HIS A 252 6.33 -9.97 -31.76
CA HIS A 252 5.18 -9.08 -31.58
C HIS A 252 4.85 -8.88 -30.09
N ILE A 253 5.49 -9.59 -29.13
CA ILE A 253 5.26 -9.47 -27.70
C ILE A 253 6.29 -8.53 -27.07
N HIS A 254 5.81 -7.49 -26.42
CA HIS A 254 6.64 -6.48 -25.79
C HIS A 254 6.34 -6.35 -24.29
N PHE A 255 7.39 -6.37 -23.47
CA PHE A 255 7.32 -6.05 -22.04
C PHE A 255 7.66 -4.57 -21.86
N VAL A 256 6.69 -3.77 -21.41
CA VAL A 256 6.87 -2.34 -21.19
C VAL A 256 6.89 -2.04 -19.69
N ILE A 257 8.00 -1.48 -19.22
CA ILE A 257 8.23 -1.20 -17.80
C ILE A 257 8.16 0.31 -17.56
N VAL A 258 7.09 0.73 -16.89
CA VAL A 258 6.83 2.13 -16.55
C VAL A 258 7.16 2.33 -15.09
N GLY A 259 8.21 3.08 -14.78
CA GLY A 259 8.61 3.34 -13.41
C GLY A 259 10.10 3.64 -13.24
N ASN A 260 10.47 3.79 -11.97
CA ASN A 260 11.85 3.98 -11.55
C ASN A 260 12.08 3.23 -10.23
N GLY A 261 13.34 3.09 -9.80
CA GLY A 261 13.64 2.45 -8.54
C GLY A 261 15.10 2.04 -8.44
N ARG A 262 15.49 1.53 -7.27
CA ARG A 262 16.89 1.19 -6.96
C ARG A 262 17.46 0.06 -7.81
N ALA A 263 16.62 -0.79 -8.38
CA ALA A 263 17.04 -1.91 -9.22
C ALA A 263 17.03 -1.57 -10.72
N ARG A 264 16.71 -0.34 -11.12
CA ARG A 264 16.59 0.05 -12.51
C ARG A 264 17.89 -0.13 -13.29
N GLU A 265 19.00 0.37 -12.79
CA GLU A 265 20.31 0.27 -13.47
C GLU A 265 20.70 -1.20 -13.69
N TRP A 266 20.50 -2.05 -12.68
CA TRP A 266 20.71 -3.49 -12.80
C TRP A 266 19.80 -4.10 -13.86
N PHE A 267 18.53 -3.72 -13.88
CA PHE A 267 17.54 -4.27 -14.81
C PHE A 267 17.87 -3.91 -16.27
N GLU A 268 18.21 -2.63 -16.53
CA GLU A 268 18.63 -2.16 -17.85
C GLU A 268 19.94 -2.83 -18.32
N ALA A 269 20.90 -3.04 -17.41
CA ALA A 269 22.11 -3.80 -17.72
C ALA A 269 21.80 -5.26 -18.11
N GLN A 270 20.87 -5.91 -17.39
CA GLN A 270 20.44 -7.28 -17.71
C GLN A 270 19.70 -7.39 -19.06
N ILE A 271 18.90 -6.40 -19.43
CA ILE A 271 18.27 -6.33 -20.76
C ILE A 271 19.34 -6.31 -21.86
N ALA A 272 20.38 -5.49 -21.68
CA ALA A 272 21.48 -5.37 -22.64
C ALA A 272 22.31 -6.66 -22.73
N GLU A 273 22.68 -7.24 -21.58
CA GLU A 273 23.47 -8.47 -21.50
C GLU A 273 22.79 -9.66 -22.17
N ARG A 274 21.45 -9.77 -22.06
CA ARG A 274 20.64 -10.85 -22.61
C ARG A 274 20.15 -10.58 -24.04
N GLY A 275 20.46 -9.41 -24.61
CA GLY A 275 20.04 -9.03 -25.96
C GLY A 275 18.51 -8.91 -26.12
N LEU A 276 17.83 -8.34 -25.10
CA LEU A 276 16.36 -8.23 -25.03
C LEU A 276 15.83 -6.82 -25.38
N GLN A 277 16.66 -5.91 -25.91
CA GLN A 277 16.29 -4.51 -26.18
C GLN A 277 15.12 -4.36 -27.16
N HIS A 278 14.87 -5.37 -27.98
CA HIS A 278 13.77 -5.39 -28.96
C HIS A 278 12.43 -5.82 -28.34
N SER A 279 12.43 -6.48 -27.16
CA SER A 279 11.24 -7.03 -26.51
C SER A 279 10.97 -6.47 -25.11
N VAL A 280 11.97 -5.86 -24.45
CA VAL A 280 11.82 -5.29 -23.10
C VAL A 280 12.21 -3.81 -23.11
N HIS A 281 11.26 -2.93 -22.75
CA HIS A 281 11.37 -1.49 -22.89
C HIS A 281 11.20 -0.79 -21.54
N CYS A 282 12.23 -0.10 -21.03
CA CYS A 282 12.16 0.76 -19.86
C CYS A 282 11.85 2.19 -20.29
N VAL A 283 10.61 2.64 -20.10
CA VAL A 283 10.13 3.92 -20.63
C VAL A 283 10.15 5.07 -19.61
N GLY A 284 10.69 4.83 -18.39
CA GLY A 284 10.78 5.87 -17.35
C GLY A 284 9.54 6.00 -16.48
N SER A 285 9.51 7.06 -15.66
CA SER A 285 8.43 7.33 -14.71
C SER A 285 7.50 8.40 -15.25
N TYR A 286 6.22 8.23 -15.00
CA TYR A 286 5.16 9.17 -15.36
C TYR A 286 4.36 9.51 -14.10
N PRO A 287 3.72 10.69 -14.03
CA PRO A 287 2.89 11.07 -12.91
C PRO A 287 1.65 10.18 -12.79
N LEU A 288 1.04 10.15 -11.60
CA LEU A 288 -0.09 9.27 -11.31
C LEU A 288 -1.30 9.56 -12.22
N GLU A 289 -1.49 10.84 -12.57
CA GLU A 289 -2.55 11.32 -13.45
C GLU A 289 -2.43 10.80 -14.89
N ALA A 290 -1.22 10.40 -15.31
CA ALA A 290 -0.99 9.78 -16.62
C ALA A 290 -1.33 8.27 -16.65
N MET A 291 -1.49 7.63 -15.47
CA MET A 291 -1.65 6.18 -15.39
C MET A 291 -2.91 5.66 -16.10
N PRO A 292 -4.10 6.28 -16.04
CA PRO A 292 -5.27 5.80 -16.77
C PRO A 292 -5.02 5.69 -18.28
N ALA A 293 -4.42 6.71 -18.88
CA ALA A 293 -4.07 6.72 -20.29
C ALA A 293 -2.89 5.78 -20.62
N THR A 294 -1.98 5.58 -19.66
CA THR A 294 -0.87 4.61 -19.77
C THR A 294 -1.40 3.18 -19.77
N PHE A 295 -2.26 2.81 -18.81
CA PHE A 295 -2.89 1.48 -18.76
C PHE A 295 -3.70 1.18 -20.01
N ALA A 296 -4.34 2.18 -20.61
CA ALA A 296 -5.10 2.03 -21.84
C ALA A 296 -4.25 1.58 -23.05
N LYS A 297 -2.92 1.76 -22.99
CA LYS A 297 -1.97 1.31 -24.02
C LYS A 297 -1.51 -0.14 -23.85
N ALA A 298 -1.84 -0.79 -22.74
CA ALA A 298 -1.50 -2.17 -22.48
C ALA A 298 -2.58 -3.12 -23.00
N ASP A 299 -2.18 -4.28 -23.52
CA ASP A 299 -3.08 -5.41 -23.77
C ASP A 299 -3.31 -6.18 -22.49
N VAL A 300 -2.25 -6.30 -21.66
CA VAL A 300 -2.30 -6.91 -20.33
C VAL A 300 -1.40 -6.15 -19.36
N LEU A 301 -1.84 -6.02 -18.12
CA LEU A 301 -1.02 -5.49 -17.03
C LEU A 301 -0.44 -6.65 -16.23
N PHE A 302 0.82 -6.55 -15.79
CA PHE A 302 1.39 -7.63 -15.02
C PHE A 302 2.02 -7.17 -13.70
N ALA A 303 2.07 -8.10 -12.75
CA ALA A 303 2.75 -7.92 -11.47
C ALA A 303 3.53 -9.19 -11.11
N ALA A 304 4.78 -9.01 -10.70
CA ALA A 304 5.66 -10.10 -10.30
C ALA A 304 6.33 -9.75 -8.96
N LEU A 305 6.25 -10.63 -7.98
CA LEU A 305 6.92 -10.50 -6.69
C LEU A 305 7.73 -11.75 -6.41
N LYS A 306 8.81 -11.57 -5.64
CA LYS A 306 9.60 -12.67 -5.10
C LYS A 306 8.76 -13.57 -4.19
N ASP A 307 9.17 -14.84 -4.06
CA ASP A 307 8.52 -15.79 -3.17
C ASP A 307 8.92 -15.53 -1.71
N GLU A 308 8.26 -14.55 -1.10
CA GLU A 308 8.40 -14.23 0.32
C GLU A 308 7.06 -14.40 1.02
N PRO A 309 7.01 -15.03 2.21
CA PRO A 309 5.75 -15.35 2.90
C PRO A 309 4.85 -14.13 3.12
N ILE A 310 5.43 -12.95 3.37
CA ILE A 310 4.65 -11.71 3.58
C ILE A 310 3.95 -11.24 2.30
N PHE A 311 4.54 -11.47 1.14
CA PHE A 311 3.94 -11.07 -0.14
C PHE A 311 2.75 -11.96 -0.49
N ALA A 312 2.78 -13.24 -0.09
CA ALA A 312 1.66 -14.15 -0.26
C ALA A 312 0.41 -13.76 0.57
N LEU A 313 0.60 -13.03 1.67
CA LEU A 313 -0.50 -12.55 2.53
C LEU A 313 -1.07 -11.20 2.08
N THR A 314 -0.48 -10.55 1.07
CA THR A 314 -0.79 -9.16 0.70
C THR A 314 -1.36 -9.08 -0.70
N VAL A 315 -2.40 -8.25 -0.87
CA VAL A 315 -2.81 -7.79 -2.21
C VAL A 315 -2.09 -6.48 -2.50
N PRO A 316 -1.10 -6.45 -3.41
CA PRO A 316 -0.39 -5.22 -3.77
C PRO A 316 -1.35 -4.17 -4.33
N ALA A 317 -1.19 -2.90 -3.97
CA ALA A 317 -2.03 -1.80 -4.44
C ALA A 317 -2.11 -1.68 -5.98
N LYS A 318 -1.06 -2.13 -6.69
CA LYS A 318 -1.06 -2.17 -8.15
C LYS A 318 -2.11 -3.12 -8.72
N ILE A 319 -2.43 -4.23 -8.05
CA ILE A 319 -3.48 -5.15 -8.50
C ILE A 319 -4.84 -4.45 -8.48
N GLN A 320 -5.12 -3.68 -7.42
CA GLN A 320 -6.35 -2.88 -7.31
C GLN A 320 -6.42 -1.83 -8.43
N ALA A 321 -5.31 -1.11 -8.69
CA ALA A 321 -5.22 -0.13 -9.76
C ALA A 321 -5.37 -0.78 -11.15
N TYR A 322 -4.80 -1.97 -11.36
CA TYR A 322 -4.91 -2.71 -12.62
C TYR A 322 -6.34 -3.22 -12.85
N MET A 323 -6.99 -3.78 -11.82
CA MET A 323 -8.40 -4.16 -11.92
C MET A 323 -9.28 -2.98 -12.34
N SER A 324 -9.09 -1.82 -11.71
CA SER A 324 -9.89 -0.63 -12.00
C SER A 324 -9.71 -0.08 -13.42
N SER A 325 -8.56 -0.37 -14.05
CA SER A 325 -8.28 0.06 -15.43
C SER A 325 -9.14 -0.66 -16.49
N GLY A 326 -9.73 -1.81 -16.14
CA GLY A 326 -10.44 -2.66 -17.09
C GLY A 326 -9.52 -3.39 -18.08
N ARG A 327 -8.23 -3.53 -17.76
CA ARG A 327 -7.29 -4.37 -18.51
C ARG A 327 -7.13 -5.71 -17.81
N PRO A 328 -6.97 -6.82 -18.55
CA PRO A 328 -6.69 -8.11 -17.94
C PRO A 328 -5.33 -8.10 -17.25
N ILE A 329 -5.16 -8.99 -16.27
CA ILE A 329 -3.98 -8.99 -15.39
C ILE A 329 -3.28 -10.34 -15.50
N VAL A 330 -1.95 -10.34 -15.58
CA VAL A 330 -1.14 -11.53 -15.34
C VAL A 330 -0.32 -11.33 -14.07
N THR A 331 -0.51 -12.20 -13.08
CA THR A 331 0.26 -12.16 -11.83
C THR A 331 1.20 -13.34 -11.73
N MET A 332 2.45 -13.07 -11.33
CA MET A 332 3.44 -14.05 -10.87
C MET A 332 3.70 -13.77 -9.38
N ILE A 333 2.71 -14.12 -8.54
CA ILE A 333 2.66 -13.83 -7.10
C ILE A 333 1.90 -14.96 -6.42
N ASN A 334 2.40 -15.50 -5.30
CA ASN A 334 1.68 -16.50 -4.51
C ASN A 334 0.59 -15.89 -3.60
N GLY A 335 -0.36 -16.71 -3.14
CA GLY A 335 -1.34 -16.38 -2.11
C GLY A 335 -2.45 -15.42 -2.55
N GLU A 336 -2.79 -14.45 -1.71
CA GLU A 336 -3.98 -13.59 -1.83
C GLU A 336 -4.15 -12.93 -3.20
N ALA A 337 -3.07 -12.39 -3.79
CA ALA A 337 -3.15 -11.76 -5.10
C ALA A 337 -3.43 -12.77 -6.24
N MET A 338 -2.86 -13.97 -6.14
CA MET A 338 -3.12 -15.07 -7.06
C MET A 338 -4.59 -15.52 -6.98
N GLU A 339 -5.06 -15.77 -5.75
CA GLU A 339 -6.42 -16.20 -5.49
C GLU A 339 -7.43 -15.16 -5.97
N LEU A 340 -7.21 -13.89 -5.65
CA LEU A 340 -8.06 -12.79 -6.09
C LEU A 340 -8.21 -12.71 -7.62
N VAL A 341 -7.11 -12.78 -8.37
CA VAL A 341 -7.15 -12.71 -9.84
C VAL A 341 -7.90 -13.90 -10.42
N ARG A 342 -7.73 -15.11 -9.83
CA ARG A 342 -8.42 -16.33 -10.25
C ARG A 342 -9.90 -16.31 -9.93
N GLU A 343 -10.28 -15.93 -8.70
CA GLU A 343 -11.68 -15.86 -8.26
C GLU A 343 -12.48 -14.86 -9.09
N VAL A 344 -11.90 -13.70 -9.36
CA VAL A 344 -12.54 -12.66 -10.20
C VAL A 344 -12.55 -13.04 -11.68
N GLY A 345 -11.65 -13.91 -12.11
CA GLY A 345 -11.48 -14.27 -13.51
C GLY A 345 -11.04 -13.10 -14.39
N CYS A 346 -10.28 -12.15 -13.82
CA CYS A 346 -9.85 -10.94 -14.51
C CYS A 346 -8.49 -11.09 -15.24
N GLY A 347 -8.00 -12.34 -15.36
CA GLY A 347 -6.74 -12.63 -16.01
C GLY A 347 -6.18 -13.98 -15.60
N GLU A 348 -4.86 -14.12 -15.68
CA GLU A 348 -4.13 -15.33 -15.31
C GLU A 348 -3.22 -15.09 -14.08
N ALA A 349 -3.06 -16.13 -13.27
CA ALA A 349 -2.21 -16.06 -12.10
C ALA A 349 -1.35 -17.32 -11.97
N VAL A 350 -0.04 -17.13 -11.87
CA VAL A 350 0.96 -18.19 -11.78
C VAL A 350 1.78 -18.05 -10.51
N ALA A 351 2.44 -19.13 -10.10
CA ALA A 351 3.27 -19.10 -8.91
C ALA A 351 4.43 -18.10 -9.03
N ALA A 352 4.81 -17.51 -7.89
CA ALA A 352 5.97 -16.64 -7.81
C ALA A 352 7.23 -17.34 -8.30
N GLU A 353 8.14 -16.60 -8.92
CA GLU A 353 9.44 -17.07 -9.45
C GLU A 353 9.34 -18.16 -10.53
N ASN A 354 8.16 -18.37 -11.13
CA ASN A 354 7.94 -19.34 -12.20
C ASN A 354 7.91 -18.64 -13.56
N ALA A 355 9.09 -18.40 -14.13
CA ALA A 355 9.26 -17.72 -15.42
C ALA A 355 8.60 -18.46 -16.59
N GLU A 356 8.66 -19.79 -16.60
CA GLU A 356 8.10 -20.64 -17.65
C GLU A 356 6.56 -20.53 -17.67
N ALA A 357 5.92 -20.64 -16.51
CA ALA A 357 4.46 -20.48 -16.37
C ALA A 357 4.03 -19.05 -16.73
N PHE A 358 4.83 -18.04 -16.35
CA PHE A 358 4.55 -16.64 -16.65
C PHE A 358 4.68 -16.37 -18.15
N ALA A 359 5.72 -16.87 -18.82
CA ALA A 359 5.88 -16.78 -20.28
C ALA A 359 4.69 -17.43 -21.01
N ALA A 360 4.30 -18.63 -20.57
CA ALA A 360 3.15 -19.34 -21.15
C ALA A 360 1.83 -18.55 -20.95
N ALA A 361 1.63 -17.90 -19.79
CA ALA A 361 0.46 -17.07 -19.53
C ALA A 361 0.45 -15.83 -20.46
N ILE A 362 1.57 -15.12 -20.59
CA ILE A 362 1.70 -13.98 -21.53
C ILE A 362 1.42 -14.43 -22.97
N LEU A 363 1.95 -15.56 -23.39
CA LEU A 363 1.72 -16.09 -24.74
C LEU A 363 0.23 -16.42 -24.97
N ARG A 364 -0.44 -17.10 -24.01
CA ARG A 364 -1.88 -17.34 -24.12
C ARG A 364 -2.67 -16.05 -24.22
N MET A 365 -2.35 -15.06 -23.37
CA MET A 365 -3.00 -13.75 -23.40
C MET A 365 -2.83 -13.04 -24.75
N SER A 366 -1.68 -13.21 -25.43
CA SER A 366 -1.43 -12.64 -26.76
C SER A 366 -2.23 -13.30 -27.88
N GLN A 367 -2.67 -14.54 -27.65
CA GLN A 367 -3.46 -15.33 -28.60
C GLN A 367 -4.98 -15.13 -28.46
N LEU A 368 -5.43 -14.55 -27.33
CA LEU A 368 -6.83 -14.21 -27.13
C LEU A 368 -7.25 -13.06 -28.05
N SER A 369 -8.52 -13.06 -28.44
CA SER A 369 -9.14 -11.91 -29.12
C SER A 369 -9.22 -10.69 -28.19
N ASP A 370 -9.34 -9.51 -28.77
CA ASP A 370 -9.54 -8.26 -28.00
C ASP A 370 -10.82 -8.30 -27.18
N GLU A 371 -11.85 -9.01 -27.68
CA GLU A 371 -13.12 -9.18 -26.97
C GLU A 371 -12.96 -10.03 -25.71
N GLU A 372 -12.24 -11.15 -25.78
CA GLU A 372 -11.96 -12.00 -24.62
C GLU A 372 -11.11 -11.27 -23.57
N ARG A 373 -10.06 -10.56 -23.99
CA ARG A 373 -9.25 -9.73 -23.09
C ARG A 373 -10.08 -8.63 -22.44
N ARG A 374 -10.94 -7.96 -23.19
CA ARG A 374 -11.85 -6.93 -22.66
C ARG A 374 -12.82 -7.51 -21.66
N ALA A 375 -13.40 -8.66 -21.92
CA ALA A 375 -14.32 -9.33 -20.98
C ALA A 375 -13.64 -9.69 -19.65
N MET A 376 -12.37 -10.13 -19.68
CA MET A 376 -11.58 -10.33 -18.45
C MET A 376 -11.35 -9.01 -17.70
N GLY A 377 -10.96 -7.97 -18.41
CA GLY A 377 -10.72 -6.64 -17.83
C GLY A 377 -11.97 -6.05 -17.17
N GLU A 378 -13.13 -6.18 -17.82
CA GLU A 378 -14.41 -5.68 -17.26
C GLU A 378 -14.82 -6.43 -15.99
N ARG A 379 -14.53 -7.74 -15.84
CA ARG A 379 -14.74 -8.45 -14.56
C ARG A 379 -13.90 -7.85 -13.45
N GLY A 380 -12.62 -7.54 -13.72
CA GLY A 380 -11.74 -6.88 -12.77
C GLY A 380 -12.24 -5.49 -12.38
N LYS A 381 -12.66 -4.71 -13.36
CA LYS A 381 -13.18 -3.35 -13.15
C LYS A 381 -14.45 -3.32 -12.31
N ASN A 382 -15.40 -4.20 -12.61
CA ASN A 382 -16.64 -4.31 -11.84
C ASN A 382 -16.34 -4.73 -10.39
N PHE A 383 -15.49 -5.73 -10.20
CA PHE A 383 -15.06 -6.13 -8.86
C PHE A 383 -14.39 -4.98 -8.09
N ALA A 384 -13.50 -4.22 -8.75
CA ALA A 384 -12.82 -3.08 -8.12
C ALA A 384 -13.81 -1.97 -7.74
N ALA A 385 -14.79 -1.66 -8.58
CA ALA A 385 -15.83 -0.68 -8.30
C ALA A 385 -16.69 -1.08 -7.09
N GLU A 386 -16.96 -2.38 -6.92
CA GLU A 386 -17.73 -2.89 -5.80
C GLU A 386 -16.93 -3.00 -4.49
N ASN A 387 -15.63 -3.34 -4.56
CA ASN A 387 -14.85 -3.73 -3.37
C ASN A 387 -13.76 -2.73 -2.99
N PHE A 388 -13.29 -1.87 -3.92
CA PHE A 388 -12.19 -0.92 -3.72
C PHE A 388 -12.62 0.53 -3.95
N ASP A 389 -13.94 0.80 -3.94
CA ASP A 389 -14.48 2.17 -4.01
C ASP A 389 -14.23 2.93 -2.71
N PHE A 390 -13.69 4.13 -2.81
CA PHE A 390 -13.36 4.95 -1.65
C PHE A 390 -14.59 5.36 -0.84
N THR A 391 -15.65 5.77 -1.51
CA THR A 391 -16.89 6.22 -0.84
C THR A 391 -17.49 5.09 -0.02
N ARG A 392 -17.52 3.88 -0.58
CA ARG A 392 -17.99 2.67 0.10
C ARG A 392 -17.13 2.32 1.31
N GLN A 393 -15.78 2.39 1.18
CA GLN A 393 -14.89 2.14 2.31
C GLN A 393 -15.11 3.16 3.43
N MET A 394 -15.32 4.42 3.10
CA MET A 394 -15.60 5.44 4.10
C MET A 394 -16.97 5.25 4.77
N THR A 395 -17.98 4.79 4.05
CA THR A 395 -19.27 4.44 4.66
C THR A 395 -19.14 3.23 5.59
N LEU A 396 -18.39 2.20 5.19
CA LEU A 396 -18.08 1.08 6.07
C LEU A 396 -17.33 1.53 7.34
N LEU A 397 -16.41 2.48 7.23
CA LEU A 397 -15.70 3.03 8.39
C LEU A 397 -16.67 3.74 9.36
N GLU A 398 -17.63 4.49 8.85
CA GLU A 398 -18.68 5.13 9.68
C GLU A 398 -19.56 4.07 10.36
N GLU A 399 -20.03 3.05 9.65
CA GLU A 399 -20.80 1.95 10.22
C GLU A 399 -20.04 1.23 11.35
N ILE A 400 -18.72 1.01 11.17
CA ILE A 400 -17.86 0.43 12.21
C ILE A 400 -17.80 1.34 13.44
N MET A 401 -17.65 2.66 13.25
CA MET A 401 -17.57 3.62 14.34
C MET A 401 -18.90 3.80 15.05
N ASP A 402 -20.02 3.69 14.35
CA ASP A 402 -21.36 3.83 14.93
C ASP A 402 -21.78 2.57 15.70
N SER A 403 -21.40 1.39 15.24
CA SER A 403 -21.72 0.13 15.92
C SER A 403 -21.11 -0.03 17.32
N ASP A 404 -20.08 0.73 17.65
CA ASP A 404 -19.46 0.72 18.98
C ASP A 404 -20.04 1.77 19.93
N ASP A 405 -20.81 2.75 19.43
CA ASP A 405 -21.54 3.73 20.29
C ASP A 405 -22.79 3.14 20.94
N GLU A 406 -23.30 2.03 20.40
CA GLU A 406 -24.52 1.34 20.92
C GLU A 406 -24.21 0.34 22.05
N LYS A 407 -22.92 0.15 22.39
CA LYS A 407 -22.45 -0.75 23.46
C LYS A 407 -22.06 0.03 24.73
#